data_db381bf358502bf7f60cfe4472748ada
#
_entry.id   db381bf358502bf7f60cfe4472748ada
#
_cell.length_a   1.000
_cell.length_b   1.000
_cell.length_c   1.000
_cell.angle_alpha   90.00
_cell.angle_beta   90.00
_cell.angle_gamma   90.00
#
_symmetry.space_group_name_H-M   'P 1'
#
loop_
_entity.id
_entity.type
_entity.pdbx_description
1 polymer ?
#
loop_
_entity_poly.entity_id
_entity_poly.type
_entity_poly.pdbx_seq_one_letter_code
_entity_poly.pdbx_strand_id
1 'polypeptide(L)'
;GLDGRDINRNLTGFAAPNIAKIPLSAARSILFLTLLPIFIISLLPQMILGRVLGDSTDEGIDARTSYQFLAAMFGSIIIWPISSVILVALMYWQSGSIAEISGFDWTESIGTSTTEILLACGLMWLLMFPISLFTGRLFSLVWDDYVDLRGYYRKQKVSNSDKQELFELIAELQQDLSGSD
;
A
#
# COMPACT_ATOMS: atom_id res chain seq x y z
N GLY A 1 -3.73 -20.84 10.79
CA GLY A 1 -2.31 -21.12 10.89
C GLY A 1 -1.51 -19.82 11.06
N LEU A 2 -0.37 -19.90 11.70
CA LEU A 2 0.59 -18.79 11.78
C LEU A 2 1.26 -18.63 10.40
N ASP A 3 1.39 -17.39 9.93
CA ASP A 3 2.09 -17.08 8.69
C ASP A 3 3.61 -17.04 8.97
N GLY A 4 4.46 -17.41 7.99
CA GLY A 4 5.91 -17.35 8.11
C GLY A 4 6.45 -15.96 8.51
N ARG A 5 5.70 -14.89 8.24
CA ARG A 5 5.98 -13.54 8.72
C ARG A 5 5.80 -13.38 10.22
N ASP A 6 4.84 -14.11 10.80
CA ASP A 6 4.58 -14.11 12.24
C ASP A 6 5.73 -14.75 13.02
N ILE A 7 6.41 -15.71 12.42
CA ILE A 7 7.57 -16.41 13.01
C ILE A 7 8.82 -15.53 12.92
N ASN A 8 9.04 -14.85 11.79
CA ASN A 8 10.27 -14.12 11.52
C ASN A 8 10.37 -12.78 12.27
N ARG A 9 9.24 -12.11 12.56
CA ARG A 9 9.22 -10.81 13.26
C ARG A 9 9.28 -10.88 14.78
N ASN A 10 8.95 -12.05 15.37
CA ASN A 10 8.97 -12.24 16.82
C ASN A 10 9.19 -13.74 17.15
N LEU A 11 10.43 -14.16 17.18
CA LEU A 11 10.80 -15.47 17.72
C LEU A 11 10.38 -15.64 19.21
N THR A 12 10.31 -14.54 19.95
CA THR A 12 9.68 -14.47 21.28
C THR A 12 8.17 -14.19 21.22
N GLY A 13 7.62 -14.08 20.12
CA GLY A 13 6.34 -14.23 19.43
C GLY A 13 5.09 -13.65 20.02
N PHE A 14 5.04 -13.28 21.28
CA PHE A 14 3.80 -12.86 21.95
C PHE A 14 3.91 -11.48 22.62
N ALA A 15 4.93 -10.70 22.27
CA ALA A 15 5.07 -9.35 22.76
C ALA A 15 3.89 -8.48 22.29
N ALA A 16 3.31 -7.72 23.22
CA ALA A 16 2.30 -6.73 22.90
C ALA A 16 2.84 -5.71 21.88
N PRO A 17 2.01 -5.19 20.97
CA PRO A 17 2.43 -4.12 20.09
C PRO A 17 2.95 -2.95 20.93
N ASN A 18 4.05 -2.34 20.48
CA ASN A 18 4.61 -1.19 21.17
C ASN A 18 3.55 -0.07 21.15
N ILE A 19 3.00 0.24 22.33
CA ILE A 19 1.95 1.26 22.53
C ILE A 19 2.38 2.61 21.92
N ALA A 20 3.68 2.93 21.95
CA ALA A 20 4.22 4.16 21.35
C ALA A 20 4.07 4.21 19.81
N LYS A 21 3.86 3.07 19.14
CA LYS A 21 3.63 3.02 17.69
C LYS A 21 2.18 3.22 17.28
N ILE A 22 1.24 3.07 18.21
CA ILE A 22 -0.21 3.19 17.92
C ILE A 22 -0.57 4.57 17.35
N PRO A 23 -0.16 5.71 17.95
CA PRO A 23 -0.51 7.02 17.39
C PRO A 23 0.12 7.26 16.02
N LEU A 24 1.32 6.74 15.76
CA LEU A 24 1.96 6.84 14.46
C LEU A 24 1.22 6.00 13.39
N SER A 25 0.81 4.79 13.73
CA SER A 25 0.01 3.94 12.86
C SER A 25 -1.36 4.56 12.56
N ALA A 26 -2.02 5.13 13.56
CA ALA A 26 -3.27 5.85 13.38
C ALA A 26 -3.11 7.07 12.46
N ALA A 27 -2.06 7.87 12.67
CA ALA A 27 -1.77 9.03 11.81
C ALA A 27 -1.50 8.62 10.35
N ARG A 28 -0.74 7.55 10.12
CA ARG A 28 -0.51 6.98 8.77
C ARG A 28 -1.82 6.51 8.12
N SER A 29 -2.67 5.85 8.88
CA SER A 29 -3.97 5.35 8.39
C SER A 29 -4.90 6.50 8.02
N ILE A 30 -4.97 7.56 8.82
CA ILE A 30 -5.75 8.76 8.52
C ILE A 30 -5.23 9.44 7.26
N LEU A 31 -3.91 9.62 7.16
CA LEU A 31 -3.28 10.23 5.98
C LEU A 31 -3.54 9.39 4.72
N PHE A 32 -3.44 8.05 4.84
CA PHE A 32 -3.74 7.16 3.72
C PHE A 32 -5.22 7.25 3.28
N LEU A 33 -6.16 7.30 4.23
CA LEU A 33 -7.58 7.47 3.92
C LEU A 33 -7.87 8.79 3.19
N THR A 34 -7.16 9.87 3.55
CA THR A 34 -7.27 11.16 2.83
C THR A 34 -6.77 11.05 1.38
N LEU A 35 -5.71 10.27 1.16
CA LEU A 35 -5.12 10.06 -0.17
C LEU A 35 -5.72 8.86 -0.94
N LEU A 36 -6.69 8.18 -0.33
CA LEU A 36 -7.32 6.98 -0.90
C LEU A 36 -7.90 7.19 -2.31
N PRO A 37 -8.58 8.30 -2.63
CA PRO A 37 -9.07 8.55 -3.99
C PRO A 37 -7.95 8.56 -5.03
N ILE A 38 -6.82 9.19 -4.71
CA ILE A 38 -5.65 9.24 -5.60
C ILE A 38 -5.07 7.83 -5.77
N PHE A 39 -4.94 7.07 -4.69
CA PHE A 39 -4.47 5.68 -4.73
C PHE A 39 -5.36 4.80 -5.61
N ILE A 40 -6.69 4.90 -5.46
CA ILE A 40 -7.65 4.10 -6.24
C ILE A 40 -7.56 4.43 -7.73
N ILE A 41 -7.41 5.71 -8.09
CA ILE A 41 -7.39 6.14 -9.48
C ILE A 41 -6.04 5.84 -10.15
N SER A 42 -4.92 5.97 -9.43
CA SER A 42 -3.59 5.88 -10.03
C SER A 42 -2.90 4.53 -9.85
N LEU A 43 -2.91 3.96 -8.65
CA LEU A 43 -2.14 2.76 -8.32
C LEU A 43 -2.95 1.47 -8.32
N LEU A 44 -4.19 1.50 -7.85
CA LEU A 44 -5.00 0.29 -7.74
C LEU A 44 -5.18 -0.41 -9.09
N PRO A 45 -5.46 0.29 -10.21
CA PRO A 45 -5.56 -0.36 -11.52
C PRO A 45 -4.25 -1.05 -11.95
N GLN A 46 -3.10 -0.43 -11.66
CA GLN A 46 -1.79 -1.03 -11.96
C GLN A 46 -1.52 -2.27 -11.10
N MET A 47 -1.88 -2.23 -9.82
CA MET A 47 -1.74 -3.39 -8.92
C MET A 47 -2.61 -4.56 -9.37
N ILE A 48 -3.86 -4.29 -9.80
CA ILE A 48 -4.76 -5.31 -10.33
C ILE A 48 -4.20 -5.89 -11.63
N LEU A 49 -3.77 -5.03 -12.56
CA LEU A 49 -3.19 -5.46 -13.82
C LEU A 49 -1.93 -6.32 -13.59
N GLY A 50 -1.03 -5.88 -12.73
CA GLY A 50 0.18 -6.62 -12.37
C GLY A 50 -0.13 -7.97 -11.74
N ARG A 51 -1.16 -8.04 -10.89
CA ARG A 51 -1.59 -9.31 -10.30
C ARG A 51 -2.19 -10.25 -11.34
N VAL A 52 -3.11 -9.76 -12.16
CA VAL A 52 -3.76 -10.57 -13.20
C VAL A 52 -2.74 -11.12 -14.19
N LEU A 53 -1.82 -10.29 -14.67
CA LEU A 53 -0.76 -10.72 -15.57
C LEU A 53 0.23 -11.67 -14.89
N GLY A 54 0.60 -11.40 -13.63
CA GLY A 54 1.48 -12.29 -12.88
C GLY A 54 0.85 -13.65 -12.56
N ASP A 55 -0.46 -13.70 -12.27
CA ASP A 55 -1.17 -14.95 -11.96
C ASP A 55 -1.53 -15.75 -13.23
N SER A 56 -1.49 -15.12 -14.42
CA SER A 56 -1.76 -15.80 -15.69
C SER A 56 -0.54 -16.56 -16.25
N THR A 57 0.62 -16.47 -15.60
CA THR A 57 1.85 -17.13 -16.06
C THR A 57 2.09 -18.42 -15.29
N ASP A 58 2.27 -19.52 -16.01
CA ASP A 58 2.63 -20.84 -15.44
C ASP A 58 4.15 -21.02 -15.26
N GLU A 59 4.95 -20.00 -15.57
CA GLU A 59 6.42 -20.06 -15.73
C GLU A 59 7.21 -19.87 -14.42
N GLY A 60 6.60 -19.95 -13.24
CA GLY A 60 7.32 -19.83 -11.97
C GLY A 60 7.48 -18.39 -11.44
N ILE A 61 8.16 -18.27 -10.29
CA ILE A 61 8.22 -17.02 -9.50
C ILE A 61 8.94 -15.89 -10.25
N ASP A 62 10.01 -16.19 -10.98
CA ASP A 62 10.83 -15.19 -11.66
C ASP A 62 10.08 -14.55 -12.84
N ALA A 63 9.34 -15.36 -13.60
CA ALA A 63 8.50 -14.88 -14.67
C ALA A 63 7.36 -14.00 -14.12
N ARG A 64 6.71 -14.44 -13.05
CA ARG A 64 5.66 -13.69 -12.37
C ARG A 64 6.13 -12.28 -11.96
N THR A 65 7.31 -12.17 -11.38
CA THR A 65 7.90 -10.89 -10.97
C THR A 65 8.17 -9.99 -12.17
N SER A 66 8.68 -10.57 -13.29
CA SER A 66 8.94 -9.85 -14.53
C SER A 66 7.65 -9.29 -15.14
N TYR A 67 6.57 -10.08 -15.19
CA TYR A 67 5.27 -9.61 -15.68
C TYR A 67 4.66 -8.52 -14.79
N GLN A 68 4.80 -8.62 -13.49
CA GLN A 68 4.36 -7.56 -12.56
C GLN A 68 5.14 -6.25 -12.78
N PHE A 69 6.45 -6.34 -13.01
CA PHE A 69 7.28 -5.18 -13.32
C PHE A 69 6.90 -4.54 -14.66
N LEU A 70 6.71 -5.34 -15.71
CA LEU A 70 6.27 -4.87 -17.01
C LEU A 70 4.88 -4.22 -16.94
N ALA A 71 3.94 -4.81 -16.19
CA ALA A 71 2.62 -4.25 -15.97
C ALA A 71 2.69 -2.89 -15.25
N ALA A 72 3.57 -2.76 -14.25
CA ALA A 72 3.77 -1.49 -13.56
C ALA A 72 4.37 -0.43 -14.50
N MET A 73 5.39 -0.79 -15.28
CA MET A 73 6.06 0.13 -16.19
C MET A 73 5.16 0.60 -17.34
N PHE A 74 4.54 -0.34 -18.09
CA PHE A 74 3.66 0.01 -19.20
C PHE A 74 2.32 0.54 -18.71
N GLY A 75 1.80 0.04 -17.58
CA GLY A 75 0.60 0.55 -16.95
C GLY A 75 0.71 2.03 -16.59
N SER A 76 1.86 2.48 -16.11
CA SER A 76 2.07 3.89 -15.78
C SER A 76 1.98 4.81 -17.01
N ILE A 77 2.44 4.35 -18.18
CA ILE A 77 2.38 5.13 -19.42
C ILE A 77 0.94 5.36 -19.90
N ILE A 78 0.04 4.41 -19.64
CA ILE A 78 -1.37 4.48 -20.07
C ILE A 78 -2.27 4.98 -18.95
N ILE A 79 -2.12 4.41 -17.77
CA ILE A 79 -3.03 4.66 -16.63
C ILE A 79 -2.82 6.06 -16.06
N TRP A 80 -1.59 6.54 -15.93
CA TRP A 80 -1.34 7.86 -15.33
C TRP A 80 -1.85 9.05 -16.14
N PRO A 81 -1.72 9.11 -17.48
CA PRO A 81 -2.39 10.15 -18.26
C PRO A 81 -3.91 10.14 -18.07
N ILE A 82 -4.54 8.95 -18.09
CA ILE A 82 -5.98 8.83 -17.84
C ILE A 82 -6.33 9.28 -16.42
N SER A 83 -5.56 8.85 -15.43
CA SER A 83 -5.73 9.25 -14.03
C SER A 83 -5.58 10.76 -13.85
N SER A 84 -4.64 11.40 -14.56
CA SER A 84 -4.44 12.85 -14.49
C SER A 84 -5.65 13.61 -15.02
N VAL A 85 -6.24 13.16 -16.13
CA VAL A 85 -7.48 13.74 -16.68
C VAL A 85 -8.64 13.58 -15.70
N ILE A 86 -8.79 12.38 -15.12
CA ILE A 86 -9.85 12.13 -14.14
C ILE A 86 -9.68 13.02 -12.90
N LEU A 87 -8.47 13.17 -12.38
CA LEU A 87 -8.20 13.99 -11.21
C LEU A 87 -8.46 15.47 -11.49
N VAL A 88 -8.03 15.99 -12.63
CA VAL A 88 -8.32 17.37 -13.04
C VAL A 88 -9.84 17.57 -13.18
N ALA A 89 -10.54 16.63 -13.82
CA ALA A 89 -12.00 16.69 -13.95
C ALA A 89 -12.71 16.66 -12.58
N LEU A 90 -12.25 15.85 -11.64
CA LEU A 90 -12.76 15.81 -10.28
C LEU A 90 -12.50 17.13 -9.53
N MET A 91 -11.33 17.75 -9.72
CA MET A 91 -11.02 19.06 -9.15
C MET A 91 -11.98 20.15 -9.66
N TYR A 92 -12.30 20.12 -10.95
CA TYR A 92 -13.31 21.02 -11.52
C TYR A 92 -14.71 20.75 -10.96
N TRP A 93 -15.11 19.49 -10.86
CA TRP A 93 -16.43 19.12 -10.34
C TRP A 93 -16.60 19.50 -8.86
N GLN A 94 -15.53 19.38 -8.08
CA GLN A 94 -15.54 19.65 -6.63
C GLN A 94 -15.16 21.11 -6.28
N SER A 95 -14.86 21.96 -7.28
CA SER A 95 -14.31 23.29 -7.02
C SER A 95 -15.15 24.13 -6.06
N GLY A 96 -16.48 24.12 -6.20
CA GLY A 96 -17.38 24.83 -5.29
C GLY A 96 -17.25 24.39 -3.83
N SER A 97 -17.30 23.07 -3.58
CA SER A 97 -17.22 22.50 -2.22
C SER A 97 -15.84 22.68 -1.59
N ILE A 98 -14.77 22.56 -2.39
CA ILE A 98 -13.39 22.74 -1.91
C ILE A 98 -13.09 24.22 -1.67
N ALA A 99 -13.59 25.11 -2.51
CA ALA A 99 -13.43 26.56 -2.34
C ALA A 99 -14.08 27.05 -1.05
N GLU A 100 -15.27 26.55 -0.71
CA GLU A 100 -15.96 26.88 0.55
C GLU A 100 -15.16 26.46 1.79
N ILE A 101 -14.48 25.28 1.73
CA ILE A 101 -13.73 24.73 2.88
C ILE A 101 -12.32 25.33 2.96
N SER A 102 -11.63 25.47 1.81
CA SER A 102 -10.22 25.86 1.77
C SER A 102 -9.98 27.36 1.54
N GLY A 103 -10.98 28.09 1.09
CA GLY A 103 -10.86 29.47 0.63
C GLY A 103 -10.05 29.62 -0.68
N PHE A 104 -9.78 28.51 -1.38
CA PHE A 104 -8.99 28.47 -2.59
C PHE A 104 -9.77 27.86 -3.75
N ASP A 105 -9.99 28.64 -4.81
CA ASP A 105 -10.69 28.18 -6.01
C ASP A 105 -9.69 27.58 -7.01
N TRP A 106 -9.74 26.27 -7.16
CA TRP A 106 -8.90 25.52 -8.08
C TRP A 106 -9.20 25.82 -9.55
N THR A 107 -10.43 26.17 -9.89
CA THR A 107 -10.81 26.52 -11.27
C THR A 107 -10.17 27.81 -11.72
N GLU A 108 -10.05 28.79 -10.81
CA GLU A 108 -9.36 30.05 -11.09
C GLU A 108 -7.86 29.83 -11.32
N SER A 109 -7.27 28.87 -10.57
CA SER A 109 -5.85 28.54 -10.68
C SER A 109 -5.50 27.69 -11.91
N ILE A 110 -6.41 26.78 -12.32
CA ILE A 110 -6.19 25.91 -13.49
C ILE A 110 -6.53 26.66 -14.79
N GLY A 111 -7.44 27.65 -14.73
CA GLY A 111 -7.97 28.36 -15.90
C GLY A 111 -9.12 27.60 -16.59
N THR A 112 -9.73 28.25 -17.56
CA THR A 112 -10.91 27.73 -18.29
C THR A 112 -10.65 27.46 -19.77
N SER A 113 -9.49 27.88 -20.29
CA SER A 113 -9.16 27.64 -21.70
C SER A 113 -8.71 26.19 -21.91
N THR A 114 -8.94 25.66 -23.11
CA THR A 114 -8.51 24.29 -23.47
C THR A 114 -7.01 24.09 -23.27
N THR A 115 -6.21 25.12 -23.57
CA THR A 115 -4.74 25.07 -23.41
C THR A 115 -4.34 24.96 -21.96
N GLU A 116 -4.98 25.72 -21.07
CA GLU A 116 -4.71 25.69 -19.62
C GLU A 116 -5.09 24.34 -19.00
N ILE A 117 -6.23 23.79 -19.41
CA ILE A 117 -6.68 22.46 -18.98
C ILE A 117 -5.69 21.38 -19.43
N LEU A 118 -5.22 21.41 -20.69
CA LEU A 118 -4.22 20.47 -21.18
C LEU A 118 -2.90 20.59 -20.43
N LEU A 119 -2.50 21.82 -20.12
CA LEU A 119 -1.28 22.08 -19.36
C LEU A 119 -1.41 21.57 -17.91
N ALA A 120 -2.57 21.76 -17.29
CA ALA A 120 -2.87 21.22 -15.96
C ALA A 120 -2.85 19.68 -15.97
N CYS A 121 -3.43 19.03 -16.99
CA CYS A 121 -3.36 17.56 -17.15
C CYS A 121 -1.92 17.08 -17.32
N GLY A 122 -1.10 17.77 -18.11
CA GLY A 122 0.31 17.45 -18.29
C GLY A 122 1.12 17.62 -17.00
N LEU A 123 0.88 18.68 -16.26
CA LEU A 123 1.51 18.90 -14.95
C LEU A 123 1.09 17.83 -13.93
N MET A 124 -0.20 17.52 -13.87
CA MET A 124 -0.72 16.46 -13.01
C MET A 124 -0.11 15.12 -13.37
N TRP A 125 0.07 14.82 -14.65
CA TRP A 125 0.73 13.59 -15.09
C TRP A 125 2.18 13.50 -14.58
N LEU A 126 2.95 14.58 -14.66
CA LEU A 126 4.30 14.62 -14.10
C LEU A 126 4.30 14.45 -12.57
N LEU A 127 3.31 15.01 -11.88
CA LEU A 127 3.15 14.87 -10.43
C LEU A 127 2.69 13.46 -10.02
N MET A 128 2.10 12.67 -10.94
CA MET A 128 1.71 11.29 -10.63
C MET A 128 2.88 10.44 -10.16
N PHE A 129 4.08 10.66 -10.68
CA PHE A 129 5.25 9.88 -10.27
C PHE A 129 5.56 10.03 -8.77
N PRO A 130 5.87 11.23 -8.23
CA PRO A 130 6.13 11.37 -6.80
C PRO A 130 4.90 11.05 -5.93
N ILE A 131 3.70 11.39 -6.39
CA ILE A 131 2.45 11.08 -5.66
C ILE A 131 2.26 9.57 -5.54
N SER A 132 2.46 8.83 -6.62
CA SER A 132 2.32 7.37 -6.63
C SER A 132 3.37 6.68 -5.78
N LEU A 133 4.61 7.15 -5.80
CA LEU A 133 5.67 6.63 -4.90
C LEU A 133 5.31 6.87 -3.43
N PHE A 134 4.84 8.06 -3.10
CA PHE A 134 4.46 8.41 -1.74
C PHE A 134 3.25 7.61 -1.25
N THR A 135 2.18 7.56 -2.04
CA THR A 135 0.96 6.81 -1.68
C THR A 135 1.19 5.31 -1.64
N GLY A 136 2.01 4.77 -2.55
CA GLY A 136 2.41 3.36 -2.54
C GLY A 136 3.24 3.01 -1.30
N ARG A 137 4.19 3.86 -0.91
CA ARG A 137 4.95 3.68 0.32
C ARG A 137 4.07 3.76 1.56
N LEU A 138 3.16 4.71 1.59
CA LEU A 138 2.21 4.87 2.70
C LEU A 138 1.29 3.67 2.81
N PHE A 139 0.77 3.16 1.68
CA PHE A 139 -0.02 1.92 1.64
C PHE A 139 0.75 0.74 2.22
N SER A 140 2.02 0.54 1.83
CA SER A 140 2.86 -0.53 2.36
C SER A 140 3.00 -0.44 3.88
N LEU A 141 3.23 0.76 4.43
CA LEU A 141 3.36 0.97 5.87
C LEU A 141 2.04 0.69 6.62
N VAL A 142 0.91 1.16 6.09
CA VAL A 142 -0.41 0.90 6.67
C VAL A 142 -0.77 -0.58 6.61
N TRP A 143 -0.42 -1.25 5.50
CA TRP A 143 -0.62 -2.69 5.35
C TRP A 143 0.22 -3.49 6.35
N ASP A 144 1.48 -3.12 6.53
CA ASP A 144 2.36 -3.75 7.53
C ASP A 144 1.81 -3.56 8.96
N ASP A 145 1.38 -2.34 9.30
CA ASP A 145 0.75 -2.04 10.60
C ASP A 145 -0.53 -2.88 10.81
N TYR A 146 -1.36 -3.03 9.76
CA TYR A 146 -2.55 -3.89 9.79
C TYR A 146 -2.22 -5.36 10.00
N VAL A 147 -1.23 -5.89 9.27
CA VAL A 147 -0.79 -7.30 9.40
C VAL A 147 -0.24 -7.57 10.79
N ASP A 148 0.56 -6.65 11.34
CA ASP A 148 1.11 -6.76 12.70
C ASP A 148 -0.02 -6.78 13.76
N LEU A 149 -1.00 -5.89 13.62
CA LEU A 149 -2.16 -5.84 14.52
C LEU A 149 -3.01 -7.11 14.44
N ARG A 150 -3.29 -7.57 13.20
CA ARG A 150 -4.03 -8.82 12.98
C ARG A 150 -3.28 -10.02 13.54
N GLY A 151 -1.95 -10.08 13.36
CA GLY A 151 -1.09 -11.12 13.92
C GLY A 151 -1.17 -11.15 15.44
N TYR A 152 -1.11 -9.98 16.09
CA TYR A 152 -1.25 -9.86 17.53
C TYR A 152 -2.59 -10.41 18.05
N TYR A 153 -3.71 -10.01 17.44
CA TYR A 153 -5.03 -10.53 17.82
C TYR A 153 -5.18 -12.05 17.61
N ARG A 154 -4.59 -12.61 16.55
CA ARG A 154 -4.58 -14.05 16.32
C ARG A 154 -3.79 -14.79 17.39
N LYS A 155 -2.62 -14.28 17.76
CA LYS A 155 -1.77 -14.86 18.81
C LYS A 155 -2.43 -14.85 20.18
N GLN A 156 -3.26 -13.85 20.49
CA GLN A 156 -4.02 -13.85 21.75
C GLN A 156 -5.05 -14.97 21.84
N LYS A 157 -5.58 -15.45 20.71
CA LYS A 157 -6.57 -16.51 20.66
C LYS A 157 -5.96 -17.93 20.73
N VAL A 158 -4.64 -18.05 20.65
CA VAL A 158 -3.93 -19.33 20.73
C VAL A 158 -3.92 -19.79 22.19
N SER A 159 -4.25 -21.04 22.43
CA SER A 159 -4.23 -21.67 23.77
C SER A 159 -2.83 -21.60 24.39
N ASN A 160 -2.75 -21.54 25.71
CA ASN A 160 -1.46 -21.58 26.40
C ASN A 160 -0.72 -22.92 26.21
N SER A 161 -1.46 -24.02 26.04
CA SER A 161 -0.88 -25.33 25.70
C SER A 161 -0.19 -25.30 24.32
N ASP A 162 -0.89 -24.76 23.30
CA ASP A 162 -0.35 -24.67 21.94
C ASP A 162 0.85 -23.72 21.86
N LYS A 163 0.89 -22.71 22.74
CA LYS A 163 2.05 -21.82 22.86
C LYS A 163 3.27 -22.54 23.42
N GLN A 164 3.08 -23.38 24.45
CA GLN A 164 4.16 -24.17 25.03
C GLN A 164 4.72 -25.17 24.03
N GLU A 165 3.85 -25.92 23.35
CA GLU A 165 4.24 -26.83 22.29
C GLU A 165 5.03 -26.15 21.17
N LEU A 166 4.63 -24.94 20.77
CA LEU A 166 5.34 -24.16 19.76
C LEU A 166 6.74 -23.73 20.26
N PHE A 167 6.88 -23.34 21.54
CA PHE A 167 8.17 -23.00 22.13
C PHE A 167 9.11 -24.19 22.23
N GLU A 168 8.59 -25.37 22.57
CA GLU A 168 9.36 -26.61 22.63
C GLU A 168 9.87 -26.99 21.23
N LEU A 169 9.02 -26.94 20.20
CA LEU A 169 9.42 -27.20 18.81
C LEU A 169 10.48 -26.19 18.30
N ILE A 170 10.37 -24.91 18.66
CA ILE A 170 11.37 -23.90 18.29
C ILE A 170 12.70 -24.19 18.99
N ALA A 171 12.68 -24.59 20.27
CA ALA A 171 13.87 -24.93 21.02
C ALA A 171 14.57 -26.18 20.44
N GLU A 172 13.82 -27.23 20.07
CA GLU A 172 14.35 -28.39 19.36
C GLU A 172 15.02 -28.03 18.04
N LEU A 173 14.35 -27.24 17.20
CA LEU A 173 14.92 -26.79 15.92
C LEU A 173 16.20 -25.96 16.10
N GLN A 174 16.26 -25.12 17.13
CA GLN A 174 17.48 -24.35 17.44
C GLN A 174 18.63 -25.26 17.90
N GLN A 175 18.31 -26.32 18.65
CA GLN A 175 19.28 -27.29 19.12
C GLN A 175 19.85 -28.13 17.96
N ASP A 176 18.98 -28.56 17.05
CA ASP A 176 19.37 -29.33 15.87
C ASP A 176 20.26 -28.48 14.93
N LEU A 177 19.95 -27.21 14.74
CA LEU A 177 20.76 -26.31 13.95
C LEU A 177 22.11 -25.97 14.58
N SER A 178 22.18 -25.91 15.90
CA SER A 178 23.44 -25.65 16.63
C SER A 178 24.33 -26.90 16.82
N GLY A 179 23.75 -28.09 16.68
CA GLY A 179 24.48 -29.36 16.79
C GLY A 179 25.00 -29.92 15.46
N SER A 180 24.74 -29.24 14.35
CA SER A 180 25.19 -29.63 13.00
C SER A 180 26.51 -28.98 12.56
N ASP A 181 27.19 -28.21 13.40
CA ASP A 181 28.55 -27.69 13.22
C ASP A 181 29.57 -28.63 13.93
#